data_82ef8c785e3f4fce2f8fd81ff7b6408e
#
_entry.id   82ef8c785e3f4fce2f8fd81ff7b6408e
#
_cell.length_a   1.000
_cell.length_b   1.000
_cell.length_c   1.000
_cell.angle_alpha   90.00
_cell.angle_beta   90.00
_cell.angle_gamma   90.00
#
_symmetry.space_group_name_H-M   'P 1'
#
loop_
_entity.id
_entity.type
_entity.pdbx_description
1 polymer ?
#
loop_
_entity_poly.entity_id
_entity_poly.type
_entity_poly.pdbx_seq_one_letter_code
_entity_poly.pdbx_strand_id
1 'polypeptide(L)'
;MKKTAFLFAALLVVLTICATDAKASERWTKAQAQAWGEANPWFCGFNYIPANAIKYTAMWDKTSFSPEVMERELALAEETGLNCARVVLQYAVYAENPKHFIKAFDKFLEICDRHRIKAMPIFFDDCVFGANADPVTGPQPEPLKGWYAWAWSPSPGHTMVIDE
;
A
#
# COMPACT_ATOMS: atom_id res chain seq x y z
N MET A 1 -34.03 -36.87 -24.83
CA MET A 1 -33.23 -37.21 -23.61
C MET A 1 -31.72 -37.10 -23.80
N LYS A 2 -31.10 -37.31 -24.98
CA LYS A 2 -29.63 -37.21 -25.17
C LYS A 2 -29.07 -35.79 -25.21
N LYS A 3 -29.84 -34.78 -25.57
CA LYS A 3 -29.40 -33.34 -25.65
C LYS A 3 -29.32 -32.64 -24.30
N THR A 4 -30.16 -33.05 -23.33
CA THR A 4 -30.15 -32.48 -21.97
C THR A 4 -28.95 -32.98 -21.12
N ALA A 5 -28.53 -34.22 -21.34
CA ALA A 5 -27.37 -34.80 -20.65
C ALA A 5 -26.04 -34.12 -21.06
N PHE A 6 -25.95 -33.68 -22.34
CA PHE A 6 -24.76 -33.00 -22.85
C PHE A 6 -24.61 -31.58 -22.29
N LEU A 7 -25.72 -30.87 -22.08
CA LEU A 7 -25.71 -29.50 -21.47
C LEU A 7 -25.33 -29.55 -19.98
N PHE A 8 -25.76 -30.57 -19.25
CA PHE A 8 -25.37 -30.72 -17.85
C PHE A 8 -23.90 -31.10 -17.68
N ALA A 9 -23.35 -31.95 -18.56
CA ALA A 9 -21.93 -32.30 -18.54
C ALA A 9 -21.04 -31.10 -18.91
N ALA A 10 -21.45 -30.26 -19.87
CA ALA A 10 -20.73 -29.05 -20.23
C ALA A 10 -20.75 -27.97 -19.11
N LEU A 11 -21.88 -27.85 -18.38
CA LEU A 11 -22.00 -26.92 -17.24
C LEU A 11 -21.15 -27.37 -16.04
N LEU A 12 -21.01 -28.67 -15.80
CA LEU A 12 -20.13 -29.20 -14.74
C LEU A 12 -18.68 -29.00 -15.05
N VAL A 13 -18.25 -29.08 -16.30
CA VAL A 13 -16.86 -28.83 -16.73
C VAL A 13 -16.50 -27.35 -16.61
N VAL A 14 -17.43 -26.43 -16.91
CA VAL A 14 -17.21 -24.98 -16.76
C VAL A 14 -17.11 -24.57 -15.29
N LEU A 15 -17.86 -25.19 -14.39
CA LEU A 15 -17.78 -24.93 -12.95
C LEU A 15 -16.48 -25.45 -12.30
N THR A 16 -15.85 -26.48 -12.88
CA THR A 16 -14.57 -27.01 -12.36
C THR A 16 -13.36 -26.19 -12.81
N ILE A 17 -13.47 -25.36 -13.85
CA ILE A 17 -12.35 -24.54 -14.35
C ILE A 17 -12.26 -23.21 -13.61
N CYS A 18 -13.31 -22.77 -12.89
CA CYS A 18 -13.31 -21.52 -12.13
C CYS A 18 -12.81 -21.62 -10.69
N ALA A 19 -12.51 -22.81 -10.20
CA ALA A 19 -11.79 -22.98 -8.93
C ALA A 19 -10.28 -22.95 -9.21
N THR A 20 -9.75 -21.80 -9.59
CA THR A 20 -8.33 -21.53 -9.35
C THR A 20 -8.19 -21.42 -7.84
N ASP A 21 -7.85 -22.54 -7.20
CA ASP A 21 -7.31 -22.49 -5.85
C ASP A 21 -6.19 -21.45 -5.86
N ALA A 22 -6.43 -20.31 -5.26
CA ALA A 22 -5.38 -19.39 -4.91
C ALA A 22 -4.51 -20.13 -3.89
N LYS A 23 -3.55 -20.89 -4.43
CA LYS A 23 -2.61 -21.64 -3.61
C LYS A 23 -1.92 -20.60 -2.73
N ALA A 24 -2.23 -20.60 -1.45
CA ALA A 24 -1.55 -19.76 -0.49
C ALA A 24 -0.05 -19.97 -0.72
N SER A 25 0.69 -18.89 -0.91
CA SER A 25 2.12 -18.98 -1.17
C SER A 25 2.75 -19.79 -0.04
N GLU A 26 3.50 -20.84 -0.39
CA GLU A 26 4.14 -21.67 0.61
C GLU A 26 5.07 -20.79 1.48
N ARG A 27 5.00 -21.05 2.78
CA ARG A 27 5.91 -20.35 3.73
C ARG A 27 7.36 -20.62 3.33
N TRP A 28 8.16 -19.58 3.31
CA TRP A 28 9.59 -19.71 3.04
C TRP A 28 10.24 -20.72 3.99
N THR A 29 11.09 -21.56 3.45
CA THR A 29 11.97 -22.41 4.25
C THR A 29 13.03 -21.53 4.95
N LYS A 30 13.62 -22.07 6.02
CA LYS A 30 14.71 -21.36 6.70
C LYS A 30 15.86 -21.00 5.75
N ALA A 31 16.21 -21.90 4.83
CA ALA A 31 17.28 -21.67 3.85
C ALA A 31 16.95 -20.52 2.88
N GLN A 32 15.70 -20.44 2.41
CA GLN A 32 15.26 -19.34 1.56
C GLN A 32 15.30 -17.99 2.29
N ALA A 33 14.81 -17.96 3.53
CA ALA A 33 14.84 -16.75 4.34
C ALA A 33 16.27 -16.29 4.64
N GLN A 34 17.17 -17.22 4.92
CA GLN A 34 18.58 -16.92 5.17
C GLN A 34 19.27 -16.42 3.90
N ALA A 35 19.11 -17.09 2.77
CA ALA A 35 19.66 -16.67 1.48
C ALA A 35 19.17 -15.26 1.07
N TRP A 36 17.89 -14.96 1.34
CA TRP A 36 17.36 -13.62 1.12
C TRP A 36 18.03 -12.58 2.01
N GLY A 37 18.22 -12.88 3.31
CA GLY A 37 18.91 -12.00 4.26
C GLY A 37 20.36 -11.72 3.86
N GLU A 38 21.08 -12.75 3.40
CA GLU A 38 22.47 -12.63 2.94
C GLU A 38 22.58 -11.82 1.62
N ALA A 39 21.57 -11.92 0.75
CA ALA A 39 21.53 -11.19 -0.51
C ALA A 39 21.13 -9.71 -0.39
N ASN A 40 20.62 -9.30 0.77
CA ASN A 40 20.17 -7.92 0.98
C ASN A 40 21.11 -7.20 1.96
N PRO A 41 21.44 -5.92 1.71
CA PRO A 41 22.25 -5.14 2.61
C PRO A 41 21.51 -4.86 3.92
N TRP A 42 22.24 -4.40 4.92
CA TRP A 42 21.63 -3.89 6.15
C TRP A 42 20.64 -2.77 5.83
N PHE A 43 19.41 -2.88 6.36
CA PHE A 43 18.40 -1.89 6.13
C PHE A 43 18.61 -0.67 7.02
N CYS A 44 18.84 0.48 6.40
CA CYS A 44 18.82 1.79 7.00
C CYS A 44 17.51 2.48 6.55
N GLY A 45 16.48 2.39 7.40
CA GLY A 45 15.12 2.76 7.02
C GLY A 45 14.64 4.06 7.64
N PHE A 46 13.55 4.59 7.09
CA PHE A 46 12.87 5.78 7.55
C PHE A 46 11.35 5.66 7.37
N ASN A 47 10.58 6.39 8.18
CA ASN A 47 9.16 6.58 7.94
C ASN A 47 8.99 7.65 6.86
N TYR A 48 8.23 7.33 5.82
CA TYR A 48 8.08 8.21 4.68
C TYR A 48 6.68 8.77 4.55
N ILE A 49 6.60 10.09 4.53
CA ILE A 49 5.47 10.89 4.09
C ILE A 49 6.07 12.01 3.21
N PRO A 50 5.62 12.19 1.96
CA PRO A 50 6.17 13.24 1.10
C PRO A 50 5.85 14.65 1.63
N ALA A 51 6.71 15.60 1.36
CA ALA A 51 6.62 16.99 1.90
C ALA A 51 5.33 17.73 1.52
N ASN A 52 4.66 17.31 0.46
CA ASN A 52 3.36 17.86 0.06
C ASN A 52 2.17 17.23 0.77
N ALA A 53 2.38 16.24 1.65
CA ALA A 53 1.32 15.55 2.37
C ALA A 53 1.44 15.78 3.88
N ILE A 54 0.33 16.17 4.53
CA ILE A 54 0.27 16.30 5.99
C ILE A 54 -0.23 15.05 6.69
N LYS A 55 -0.76 14.09 5.93
CA LYS A 55 -1.30 12.80 6.41
C LYS A 55 -1.05 11.72 5.38
N TYR A 56 -1.09 10.46 5.82
CA TYR A 56 -1.05 9.32 4.89
C TYR A 56 -2.19 9.33 3.87
N THR A 57 -3.36 9.89 4.22
CA THR A 57 -4.45 10.09 3.25
C THR A 57 -3.99 10.96 2.10
N ALA A 58 -3.39 12.12 2.39
CA ALA A 58 -2.89 13.06 1.39
C ALA A 58 -1.78 12.46 0.51
N MET A 59 -0.99 11.55 1.05
CA MET A 59 0.04 10.84 0.30
C MET A 59 -0.52 10.03 -0.87
N TRP A 60 -1.72 9.46 -0.70
CA TRP A 60 -2.30 8.54 -1.68
C TRP A 60 -3.53 9.09 -2.42
N ASP A 61 -4.16 10.16 -1.91
CA ASP A 61 -5.37 10.73 -2.53
C ASP A 61 -5.07 11.30 -3.92
N LYS A 62 -6.01 11.10 -4.85
CA LYS A 62 -5.88 11.55 -6.25
C LYS A 62 -5.69 13.06 -6.40
N THR A 63 -6.12 13.84 -5.40
CA THR A 63 -6.03 15.31 -5.43
C THR A 63 -4.67 15.84 -5.00
N SER A 64 -3.87 15.01 -4.30
CA SER A 64 -2.60 15.42 -3.68
C SER A 64 -1.43 14.47 -3.98
N PHE A 65 -1.68 13.32 -4.60
CA PHE A 65 -0.62 12.38 -5.00
C PHE A 65 0.35 13.04 -5.98
N SER A 66 1.63 13.10 -5.63
CA SER A 66 2.67 13.72 -6.45
C SER A 66 3.90 12.81 -6.57
N PRO A 67 4.00 12.05 -7.67
CA PRO A 67 5.17 11.22 -7.95
C PRO A 67 6.46 12.03 -8.14
N GLU A 68 6.36 13.30 -8.59
CA GLU A 68 7.51 14.20 -8.78
C GLU A 68 8.15 14.59 -7.45
N VAL A 69 7.33 14.79 -6.41
CA VAL A 69 7.85 15.03 -5.04
C VAL A 69 8.52 13.78 -4.52
N MET A 70 7.87 12.63 -4.67
CA MET A 70 8.42 11.33 -4.24
C MET A 70 9.76 11.02 -4.93
N GLU A 71 9.83 11.23 -6.24
CA GLU A 71 11.06 11.02 -7.02
C GLU A 71 12.24 11.81 -6.44
N ARG A 72 12.04 13.11 -6.22
CA ARG A 72 13.08 14.00 -5.67
C ARG A 72 13.50 13.60 -4.27
N GLU A 73 12.55 13.27 -3.42
CA GLU A 73 12.83 12.94 -2.00
C GLU A 73 13.48 11.57 -1.84
N LEU A 74 13.07 10.57 -2.63
CA LEU A 74 13.69 9.25 -2.59
C LEU A 74 15.07 9.27 -3.22
N ALA A 75 15.33 10.13 -4.21
CA ALA A 75 16.69 10.38 -4.70
C ALA A 75 17.60 10.91 -3.58
N LEU A 76 17.14 11.90 -2.80
CA LEU A 76 17.89 12.40 -1.64
C LEU A 76 18.10 11.34 -0.55
N ALA A 77 17.10 10.49 -0.33
CA ALA A 77 17.23 9.37 0.60
C ALA A 77 18.32 8.38 0.16
N GLU A 78 18.36 8.04 -1.12
CA GLU A 78 19.42 7.20 -1.70
C GLU A 78 20.81 7.84 -1.55
N GLU A 79 20.96 9.14 -1.87
CA GLU A 79 22.21 9.89 -1.73
C GLU A 79 22.74 9.88 -0.28
N THR A 80 21.84 9.84 0.71
CA THR A 80 22.21 9.80 2.12
C THR A 80 22.41 8.38 2.67
N GLY A 81 22.27 7.36 1.83
CA GLY A 81 22.48 5.95 2.19
C GLY A 81 21.27 5.27 2.81
N LEU A 82 20.08 5.91 2.78
CA LEU A 82 18.84 5.28 3.19
C LEU A 82 18.37 4.30 2.11
N ASN A 83 17.93 3.11 2.50
CA ASN A 83 17.61 2.03 1.57
C ASN A 83 16.30 1.30 1.87
N CYS A 84 15.50 1.80 2.83
CA CYS A 84 14.20 1.21 3.17
C CYS A 84 13.22 2.29 3.61
N ALA A 85 12.09 2.41 2.92
CA ALA A 85 11.02 3.36 3.23
C ALA A 85 9.81 2.64 3.82
N ARG A 86 9.46 2.95 5.06
CA ARG A 86 8.23 2.48 5.71
C ARG A 86 7.10 3.46 5.39
N VAL A 87 6.03 2.94 4.79
CA VAL A 87 4.87 3.73 4.37
C VAL A 87 3.57 3.11 4.85
N VAL A 88 2.62 3.93 5.27
CA VAL A 88 1.28 3.47 5.63
C VAL A 88 0.37 3.55 4.40
N LEU A 89 -0.28 2.43 4.07
CA LEU A 89 -1.28 2.35 3.02
C LEU A 89 -2.63 2.78 3.59
N GLN A 90 -3.23 3.81 2.99
CA GLN A 90 -4.51 4.33 3.48
C GLN A 90 -5.69 3.60 2.86
N TYR A 91 -6.34 2.75 3.65
CA TYR A 91 -7.47 1.94 3.21
C TYR A 91 -8.66 2.79 2.74
N ALA A 92 -8.95 3.92 3.38
CA ALA A 92 -10.05 4.79 2.98
C ALA A 92 -9.89 5.29 1.53
N VAL A 93 -8.66 5.61 1.10
CA VAL A 93 -8.37 6.00 -0.29
C VAL A 93 -8.54 4.82 -1.25
N TYR A 94 -8.11 3.62 -0.82
CA TYR A 94 -8.35 2.40 -1.60
C TYR A 94 -9.83 2.11 -1.74
N ALA A 95 -10.61 2.17 -0.67
CA ALA A 95 -12.04 1.88 -0.67
C ALA A 95 -12.81 2.85 -1.57
N GLU A 96 -12.44 4.13 -1.59
CA GLU A 96 -13.06 5.13 -2.47
C GLU A 96 -12.70 4.92 -3.94
N ASN A 97 -11.43 4.66 -4.25
CA ASN A 97 -10.95 4.53 -5.62
C ASN A 97 -9.82 3.50 -5.75
N PRO A 98 -10.15 2.19 -5.78
CA PRO A 98 -9.14 1.11 -5.86
C PRO A 98 -8.21 1.23 -7.07
N LYS A 99 -8.75 1.64 -8.21
CA LYS A 99 -7.97 1.77 -9.45
C LYS A 99 -6.91 2.86 -9.37
N HIS A 100 -7.26 3.99 -8.76
CA HIS A 100 -6.30 5.06 -8.53
C HIS A 100 -5.24 4.64 -7.52
N PHE A 101 -5.69 4.09 -6.37
CA PHE A 101 -4.78 3.69 -5.29
C PHE A 101 -3.72 2.68 -5.76
N ILE A 102 -4.13 1.64 -6.50
CA ILE A 102 -3.21 0.63 -7.03
C ILE A 102 -2.19 1.29 -7.97
N LYS A 103 -2.62 2.18 -8.88
CA LYS A 103 -1.71 2.90 -9.78
C LYS A 103 -0.73 3.81 -9.02
N ALA A 104 -1.21 4.49 -7.98
CA ALA A 104 -0.37 5.34 -7.14
C ALA A 104 0.68 4.51 -6.38
N PHE A 105 0.26 3.37 -5.83
CA PHE A 105 1.18 2.47 -5.13
C PHE A 105 2.19 1.82 -6.08
N ASP A 106 1.77 1.34 -7.26
CA ASP A 106 2.68 0.84 -8.29
C ASP A 106 3.71 1.91 -8.67
N LYS A 107 3.26 3.16 -8.85
CA LYS A 107 4.15 4.28 -9.17
C LYS A 107 5.16 4.55 -8.07
N PHE A 108 4.74 4.50 -6.82
CA PHE A 108 5.64 4.60 -5.67
C PHE A 108 6.68 3.47 -5.66
N LEU A 109 6.27 2.22 -5.92
CA LEU A 109 7.19 1.08 -5.99
C LEU A 109 8.20 1.21 -7.13
N GLU A 110 7.78 1.70 -8.31
CA GLU A 110 8.69 2.01 -9.42
C GLU A 110 9.76 3.05 -9.02
N ILE A 111 9.37 4.09 -8.28
CA ILE A 111 10.30 5.11 -7.80
C ILE A 111 11.27 4.50 -6.77
N CYS A 112 10.76 3.72 -5.82
CA CYS A 112 11.59 3.01 -4.85
C CYS A 112 12.63 2.12 -5.54
N ASP A 113 12.23 1.37 -6.57
CA ASP A 113 13.13 0.47 -7.29
C ASP A 113 14.23 1.23 -8.02
N ARG A 114 13.92 2.36 -8.69
CA ARG A 114 14.92 3.23 -9.33
C ARG A 114 15.98 3.72 -8.36
N HIS A 115 15.58 4.05 -7.13
CA HIS A 115 16.47 4.56 -6.08
C HIS A 115 17.00 3.46 -5.14
N ARG A 116 16.83 2.19 -5.50
CA ARG A 116 17.29 1.04 -4.69
C ARG A 116 16.77 1.03 -3.25
N ILE A 117 15.60 1.63 -3.04
CA ILE A 117 14.93 1.70 -1.75
C ILE A 117 13.91 0.55 -1.66
N LYS A 118 13.98 -0.26 -0.62
CA LYS A 118 12.97 -1.29 -0.35
C LYS A 118 11.74 -0.63 0.30
N ALA A 119 10.57 -0.90 -0.25
CA ALA A 119 9.33 -0.47 0.37
C ALA A 119 8.93 -1.43 1.50
N MET A 120 8.56 -0.88 2.65
CA MET A 120 7.98 -1.60 3.79
C MET A 120 6.55 -1.10 4.02
N PRO A 121 5.55 -1.64 3.30
CA PRO A 121 4.18 -1.18 3.43
C PRO A 121 3.54 -1.67 4.73
N ILE A 122 2.82 -0.76 5.39
CA ILE A 122 1.95 -1.02 6.54
C ILE A 122 0.52 -0.99 6.02
N PHE A 123 -0.17 -2.13 6.09
CA PHE A 123 -1.54 -2.25 5.58
C PHE A 123 -2.56 -1.56 6.48
N PHE A 124 -2.40 -1.72 7.79
CA PHE A 124 -3.29 -1.14 8.78
C PHE A 124 -2.46 -0.49 9.88
N ASP A 125 -2.86 0.71 10.27
CA ASP A 125 -2.21 1.48 11.31
C ASP A 125 -3.27 2.13 12.21
N ASP A 126 -3.44 1.58 13.40
CA ASP A 126 -4.39 2.05 14.41
C ASP A 126 -3.68 2.86 15.50
N CYS A 127 -2.83 3.80 15.09
CA CYS A 127 -2.00 4.56 16.03
C CYS A 127 -2.61 5.88 16.49
N VAL A 128 -3.77 6.28 15.99
CA VAL A 128 -4.42 7.56 16.31
C VAL A 128 -5.78 7.35 16.95
N PHE A 129 -6.03 8.13 17.97
CA PHE A 129 -7.04 7.94 18.97
C PHE A 129 -8.14 8.98 18.87
N GLY A 130 -9.34 8.54 18.55
CA GLY A 130 -10.57 9.33 18.54
C GLY A 130 -11.19 9.50 17.16
N ALA A 131 -12.51 9.55 17.11
CA ALA A 131 -13.32 9.62 15.89
C ALA A 131 -12.99 10.82 14.97
N ASN A 132 -12.45 11.91 15.53
CA ASN A 132 -12.07 13.08 14.75
C ASN A 132 -10.77 12.90 13.94
N ALA A 133 -10.08 11.79 14.13
CA ALA A 133 -8.84 11.48 13.43
C ALA A 133 -9.06 10.61 12.19
N ASP A 134 -10.28 10.16 11.94
CA ASP A 134 -10.62 9.31 10.80
C ASP A 134 -10.18 9.95 9.48
N PRO A 135 -9.67 9.15 8.54
CA PRO A 135 -9.22 9.64 7.25
C PRO A 135 -10.40 10.20 6.43
N VAL A 136 -10.20 11.37 5.85
CA VAL A 136 -11.14 12.01 4.94
C VAL A 136 -10.48 12.09 3.57
N THR A 137 -11.11 11.53 2.56
CA THR A 137 -10.66 11.57 1.16
C THR A 137 -11.08 12.87 0.45
N GLY A 138 -10.56 13.10 -0.75
CA GLY A 138 -10.81 14.32 -1.50
C GLY A 138 -9.79 15.42 -1.21
N PRO A 139 -10.12 16.71 -1.39
CA PRO A 139 -9.17 17.80 -1.23
C PRO A 139 -8.49 17.79 0.14
N GLN A 140 -7.19 17.71 0.13
CA GLN A 140 -6.37 17.65 1.34
C GLN A 140 -5.86 19.03 1.73
N PRO A 141 -5.70 19.33 3.05
CA PRO A 141 -5.12 20.59 3.47
C PRO A 141 -3.65 20.70 3.05
N GLU A 142 -3.24 21.94 2.77
CA GLU A 142 -1.85 22.26 2.45
C GLU A 142 -0.94 22.08 3.68
N PRO A 143 0.30 21.61 3.50
CA PRO A 143 1.27 21.53 4.58
C PRO A 143 1.59 22.90 5.17
N LEU A 144 1.54 23.01 6.48
CA LEU A 144 1.96 24.23 7.18
C LEU A 144 3.48 24.24 7.34
N LYS A 145 4.10 25.42 7.23
CA LYS A 145 5.53 25.57 7.48
C LYS A 145 5.86 25.27 8.94
N GLY A 146 6.75 24.33 9.16
CA GLY A 146 7.47 24.14 10.41
C GLY A 146 6.93 23.14 11.41
N TRP A 147 5.67 22.72 11.36
CA TRP A 147 5.18 21.73 12.31
C TRP A 147 4.03 20.87 11.77
N TYR A 148 4.22 19.56 11.82
CA TYR A 148 3.26 18.56 11.35
C TYR A 148 2.64 17.81 12.55
N ALA A 149 1.78 18.49 13.32
CA ALA A 149 1.12 17.85 14.47
C ALA A 149 0.20 16.70 14.08
N TRP A 150 -0.15 16.60 12.80
CA TRP A 150 -1.23 15.73 12.32
C TRP A 150 -0.83 14.86 11.13
N ALA A 151 0.44 14.52 11.02
CA ALA A 151 0.96 13.63 9.96
C ALA A 151 0.35 12.21 10.02
N TRP A 152 -0.19 11.83 11.15
CA TRP A 152 -0.75 10.51 11.41
C TRP A 152 -2.26 10.51 11.20
N SER A 153 -2.75 9.51 10.50
CA SER A 153 -4.17 9.16 10.43
C SER A 153 -4.29 7.64 10.48
N PRO A 154 -5.28 7.10 11.19
CA PRO A 154 -5.47 5.66 11.24
C PRO A 154 -5.78 5.10 9.85
N SER A 155 -5.50 3.84 9.62
CA SER A 155 -5.88 3.11 8.42
C SER A 155 -6.48 1.76 8.82
N PRO A 156 -7.76 1.51 8.61
CA PRO A 156 -8.74 2.27 7.81
C PRO A 156 -9.32 3.52 8.47
N GLY A 157 -9.32 3.64 9.75
CA GLY A 157 -9.98 4.65 10.56
C GLY A 157 -10.83 4.02 11.65
N HIS A 158 -11.02 4.75 12.74
CA HIS A 158 -11.71 4.23 13.93
C HIS A 158 -13.16 3.82 13.66
N THR A 159 -13.92 4.69 12.99
CA THR A 159 -15.32 4.40 12.66
C THR A 159 -15.45 3.16 11.78
N MET A 160 -14.57 2.99 10.80
CA MET A 160 -14.61 1.85 9.88
C MET A 160 -14.23 0.52 10.55
N VAL A 161 -13.44 0.55 11.63
CA VAL A 161 -13.05 -0.66 12.39
C VAL A 161 -14.17 -1.14 13.30
N ILE A 162 -15.00 -0.23 13.84
CA ILE A 162 -16.07 -0.57 14.79
C ILE A 162 -17.43 -0.75 14.13
N ASP A 163 -17.57 -0.41 12.85
CA ASP A 163 -18.81 -0.65 12.08
C ASP A 163 -18.82 -2.13 11.63
N GLU A 164 -19.72 -2.92 12.23
CA GLU A 164 -19.94 -4.35 11.88
C GLU A 164 -20.94 -4.49 10.72
#